data_e0ac7506ad49d38ccd64266fce962344
#
_entry.id   e0ac7506ad49d38ccd64266fce962344
#
_cell.length_a   1.000
_cell.length_b   1.000
_cell.length_c   1.000
_cell.angle_alpha   90.00
_cell.angle_beta   90.00
_cell.angle_gamma   90.00
#
_symmetry.space_group_name_H-M   'P 1'
#
loop_
_entity.id
_entity.type
_entity.pdbx_description
1 polymer ?
#
loop_
_entity_poly.entity_id
_entity_poly.type
_entity_poly.pdbx_seq_one_letter_code
_entity_poly.pdbx_strand_id
1 'polypeptide(L)'
;MNMKRVLFLCLISFAAFSQTKPAAGSAAAAPVKPTRAAKYEVLYGSKPLSKADQKELNEFVASCDASFGSRAEAVAFFAERAWEYVATARLDTATQRFNLISALDPNSVDAFWGLGVISFQRGDNDLAIRLLNKGLELDSTQSMMRVDYAIVKLDCYQKGLECGTLDEVETELKHALAQDPKNANAWMKRSQVAYYKENYELAWTYFHEARVADILQLDLNFGALLEAKMPDPKGIFK
;
A
#
# COMPACT_ATOMS: atom_id res chain seq x y z
N MET A 1 -19.23 9.75 -13.65
CA MET A 1 -18.03 10.48 -14.15
C MET A 1 -16.83 9.73 -13.59
N ASN A 2 -16.23 8.88 -14.43
CA ASN A 2 -15.20 7.91 -13.99
C ASN A 2 -13.88 8.64 -13.76
N MET A 3 -13.59 8.96 -12.51
CA MET A 3 -12.28 9.48 -12.12
C MET A 3 -11.31 8.31 -11.99
N LYS A 4 -10.34 8.25 -12.90
CA LYS A 4 -9.26 7.26 -12.87
C LYS A 4 -8.40 7.51 -11.62
N ARG A 5 -8.61 6.70 -10.60
CA ARG A 5 -7.70 6.63 -9.44
C ARG A 5 -6.38 6.06 -9.94
N VAL A 6 -5.42 6.95 -10.22
CA VAL A 6 -4.07 6.55 -10.62
C VAL A 6 -3.32 6.17 -9.35
N LEU A 7 -3.08 4.89 -9.17
CA LEU A 7 -2.16 4.41 -8.14
C LEU A 7 -0.73 4.72 -8.58
N PHE A 8 -0.08 5.64 -7.89
CA PHE A 8 1.36 5.85 -7.96
C PHE A 8 2.03 5.10 -6.81
N LEU A 9 2.30 3.81 -7.00
CA LEU A 9 3.38 3.18 -6.25
C LEU A 9 4.69 3.58 -6.94
N CYS A 10 5.34 4.64 -6.42
CA CYS A 10 6.66 5.04 -6.86
C CYS A 10 7.65 3.88 -6.68
N LEU A 11 8.23 3.44 -7.79
CA LEU A 11 9.38 2.55 -7.85
C LEU A 11 10.54 3.19 -7.07
N ILE A 12 10.77 2.75 -5.85
CA ILE A 12 12.00 3.07 -5.12
C ILE A 12 13.06 2.09 -5.61
N SER A 13 13.97 2.58 -6.46
CA SER A 13 15.17 1.88 -6.87
C SER A 13 16.07 1.66 -5.64
N PHE A 14 16.21 0.44 -5.19
CA PHE A 14 17.18 0.07 -4.17
C PHE A 14 18.59 0.12 -4.77
N ALA A 15 19.35 1.17 -4.45
CA ALA A 15 20.80 1.16 -4.59
C ALA A 15 21.39 0.25 -3.52
N ALA A 16 22.10 -0.79 -3.93
CA ALA A 16 22.82 -1.68 -3.03
C ALA A 16 23.95 -0.93 -2.32
N PHE A 17 23.74 -0.63 -1.04
CA PHE A 17 24.81 -0.08 -0.19
C PHE A 17 25.59 -1.23 0.45
N SER A 18 26.87 -1.33 0.07
CA SER A 18 27.84 -2.25 0.64
C SER A 18 28.07 -1.89 2.11
N GLN A 19 27.71 -2.79 3.04
CA GLN A 19 27.93 -2.58 4.48
C GLN A 19 29.33 -2.97 4.88
N THR A 20 30.16 -2.00 5.23
CA THR A 20 31.36 -2.21 6.03
C THR A 20 30.99 -2.28 7.51
N LYS A 21 31.41 -3.36 8.17
CA LYS A 21 31.17 -3.65 9.59
C LYS A 21 31.89 -2.64 10.48
N PRO A 22 31.22 -1.89 11.38
CA PRO A 22 31.92 -1.07 12.35
C PRO A 22 32.31 -1.89 13.58
N ALA A 23 33.50 -1.56 14.15
CA ALA A 23 34.05 -2.15 15.33
C ALA A 23 33.23 -1.83 16.60
N ALA A 24 33.25 -2.76 17.56
CA ALA A 24 32.61 -2.63 18.86
C ALA A 24 33.16 -1.44 19.65
N GLY A 25 32.29 -0.51 20.01
CA GLY A 25 32.63 0.61 20.89
C GLY A 25 31.38 1.26 21.46
N SER A 26 31.27 1.21 22.80
CA SER A 26 30.44 2.02 23.68
C SER A 26 28.94 2.10 23.38
N ALA A 27 28.09 1.52 24.24
CA ALA A 27 26.66 1.68 24.25
C ALA A 27 26.25 3.15 24.47
N ALA A 28 26.14 3.91 23.39
CA ALA A 28 25.43 5.17 23.39
C ALA A 28 23.93 4.85 23.43
N ALA A 29 23.21 5.47 24.38
CA ALA A 29 21.75 5.37 24.49
C ALA A 29 21.13 5.63 23.11
N ALA A 30 20.27 4.72 22.64
CA ALA A 30 19.58 4.88 21.37
C ALA A 30 18.88 6.25 21.31
N PRO A 31 18.98 7.02 20.22
CA PRO A 31 18.34 8.31 20.12
C PRO A 31 16.82 8.11 20.31
N VAL A 32 16.28 8.77 21.33
CA VAL A 32 14.82 8.82 21.57
C VAL A 32 14.21 9.43 20.31
N LYS A 33 13.49 8.65 19.51
CA LYS A 33 12.75 9.19 18.36
C LYS A 33 11.82 10.28 18.87
N PRO A 34 11.84 11.50 18.30
CA PRO A 34 10.92 12.54 18.72
C PRO A 34 9.50 12.02 18.64
N THR A 35 8.73 12.20 19.71
CA THR A 35 7.33 11.75 19.78
C THR A 35 6.55 12.52 18.72
N ARG A 36 6.05 11.83 17.71
CA ARG A 36 5.22 12.41 16.66
C ARG A 36 3.89 12.85 17.27
N ALA A 37 3.34 14.00 16.86
CA ALA A 37 2.04 14.44 17.34
C ALA A 37 0.95 13.42 16.94
N ALA A 38 -0.01 13.15 17.83
CA ALA A 38 -1.03 12.11 17.68
C ALA A 38 -1.76 12.16 16.33
N LYS A 39 -2.04 13.35 15.80
CA LYS A 39 -2.70 13.53 14.50
C LYS A 39 -1.93 12.97 13.30
N TYR A 40 -0.62 12.75 13.43
CA TYR A 40 0.24 12.17 12.40
C TYR A 40 0.55 10.68 12.65
N GLU A 41 0.10 10.13 13.78
CA GLU A 41 0.14 8.70 14.03
C GLU A 41 -1.10 8.03 13.44
N VAL A 42 -0.93 6.82 12.89
CA VAL A 42 -2.02 6.03 12.33
C VAL A 42 -3.08 5.77 13.41
N LEU A 43 -4.35 6.09 13.11
CA LEU A 43 -5.46 6.05 14.07
C LEU A 43 -5.12 6.73 15.40
N TYR A 44 -4.46 7.89 15.32
CA TYR A 44 -4.00 8.69 16.46
C TYR A 44 -3.08 7.92 17.42
N GLY A 45 -2.37 6.90 16.94
CA GLY A 45 -1.51 6.03 17.74
C GLY A 45 -2.27 5.07 18.66
N SER A 46 -3.58 4.86 18.41
CA SER A 46 -4.46 4.01 19.22
C SER A 46 -4.48 4.40 20.72
N LYS A 47 -4.25 5.68 21.03
CA LYS A 47 -4.24 6.24 22.38
C LYS A 47 -5.35 7.27 22.54
N PRO A 48 -5.87 7.49 23.77
CA PRO A 48 -6.80 8.58 24.04
C PRO A 48 -6.18 9.92 23.62
N LEU A 49 -6.95 10.72 22.90
CA LEU A 49 -6.55 12.08 22.53
C LEU A 49 -6.50 12.99 23.76
N SER A 50 -5.65 14.01 23.71
CA SER A 50 -5.71 15.10 24.68
C SER A 50 -7.07 15.80 24.60
N LYS A 51 -7.47 16.49 25.67
CA LYS A 51 -8.72 17.28 25.68
C LYS A 51 -8.74 18.32 24.54
N ALA A 52 -7.59 18.91 24.22
CA ALA A 52 -7.46 19.89 23.16
C ALA A 52 -7.64 19.25 21.78
N ASP A 53 -6.94 18.12 21.49
CA ASP A 53 -7.05 17.39 20.22
C ASP A 53 -8.47 16.84 20.02
N GLN A 54 -9.10 16.32 21.09
CA GLN A 54 -10.49 15.85 21.04
C GLN A 54 -11.47 16.99 20.73
N LYS A 55 -11.24 18.18 21.29
CA LYS A 55 -12.06 19.36 20.99
C LYS A 55 -11.92 19.76 19.52
N GLU A 56 -10.67 19.87 19.02
CA GLU A 56 -10.40 20.17 17.59
C GLU A 56 -11.07 19.16 16.65
N LEU A 57 -11.00 17.87 17.00
CA LEU A 57 -11.64 16.81 16.21
C LEU A 57 -13.18 16.94 16.21
N ASN A 58 -13.79 17.22 17.35
CA ASN A 58 -15.24 17.41 17.46
C ASN A 58 -15.70 18.64 16.67
N GLU A 59 -14.95 19.74 16.71
CA GLU A 59 -15.22 20.95 15.93
C GLU A 59 -15.11 20.68 14.43
N PHE A 60 -14.11 19.89 14.00
CA PHE A 60 -13.99 19.46 12.61
C PHE A 60 -15.21 18.63 12.17
N VAL A 61 -15.63 17.62 12.95
CA VAL A 61 -16.80 16.79 12.61
C VAL A 61 -18.06 17.65 12.52
N ALA A 62 -18.29 18.54 13.48
CA ALA A 62 -19.44 19.45 13.47
C ALA A 62 -19.42 20.40 12.27
N SER A 63 -18.24 20.89 11.86
CA SER A 63 -18.08 21.70 10.65
C SER A 63 -18.41 20.92 9.38
N CYS A 64 -18.02 19.64 9.30
CA CYS A 64 -18.39 18.78 8.19
C CYS A 64 -19.91 18.53 8.13
N ASP A 65 -20.53 18.21 9.29
CA ASP A 65 -21.97 18.00 9.39
C ASP A 65 -22.78 19.25 8.97
N ALA A 66 -22.21 20.45 9.15
CA ALA A 66 -22.84 21.70 8.72
C ALA A 66 -22.60 22.08 7.25
N SER A 67 -21.51 21.61 6.65
CA SER A 67 -21.03 22.08 5.33
C SER A 67 -21.31 21.08 4.20
N PHE A 68 -21.50 19.80 4.49
CA PHE A 68 -21.76 18.75 3.51
C PHE A 68 -23.19 18.21 3.64
N GLY A 69 -23.77 17.75 2.53
CA GLY A 69 -25.10 17.13 2.53
C GLY A 69 -25.15 15.79 3.28
N SER A 70 -24.00 15.14 3.45
CA SER A 70 -23.84 13.90 4.21
C SER A 70 -22.39 13.68 4.64
N ARG A 71 -22.16 12.85 5.67
CA ARG A 71 -20.79 12.42 6.05
C ARG A 71 -20.12 11.63 4.93
N ALA A 72 -20.85 10.83 4.16
CA ALA A 72 -20.31 10.11 3.02
C ALA A 72 -19.72 11.07 1.95
N GLU A 73 -20.38 12.21 1.69
CA GLU A 73 -19.87 13.24 0.81
C GLU A 73 -18.60 13.89 1.36
N ALA A 74 -18.57 14.21 2.66
CA ALA A 74 -17.37 14.71 3.33
C ALA A 74 -16.21 13.69 3.25
N VAL A 75 -16.47 12.42 3.54
CA VAL A 75 -15.48 11.33 3.43
C VAL A 75 -14.91 11.28 2.00
N ALA A 76 -15.74 11.26 0.96
CA ALA A 76 -15.29 11.22 -0.43
C ALA A 76 -14.41 12.43 -0.78
N PHE A 77 -14.80 13.63 -0.35
CA PHE A 77 -14.05 14.86 -0.55
C PHE A 77 -12.66 14.85 0.11
N PHE A 78 -12.57 14.36 1.36
CA PHE A 78 -11.30 14.29 2.06
C PHE A 78 -10.43 13.11 1.58
N ALA A 79 -11.03 11.99 1.15
CA ALA A 79 -10.32 10.84 0.63
C ALA A 79 -9.55 11.18 -0.65
N GLU A 80 -10.18 11.89 -1.60
CA GLU A 80 -9.52 12.33 -2.82
C GLU A 80 -8.21 13.09 -2.51
N ARG A 81 -8.30 14.08 -1.62
CA ARG A 81 -7.13 14.87 -1.21
C ARG A 81 -6.10 14.08 -0.39
N ALA A 82 -6.55 13.13 0.42
CA ALA A 82 -5.64 12.28 1.17
C ALA A 82 -4.79 11.42 0.24
N TRP A 83 -5.38 10.88 -0.82
CA TRP A 83 -4.66 10.11 -1.84
C TRP A 83 -3.67 10.95 -2.65
N GLU A 84 -3.96 12.23 -2.93
CA GLU A 84 -3.00 13.16 -3.53
C GLU A 84 -1.74 13.33 -2.66
N TYR A 85 -1.91 13.40 -1.32
CA TYR A 85 -0.80 13.47 -0.39
C TYR A 85 0.00 12.16 -0.32
N VAL A 86 -0.65 11.00 -0.44
CA VAL A 86 0.06 9.70 -0.58
C VAL A 86 0.89 9.70 -1.86
N ALA A 87 0.30 10.09 -2.99
CA ALA A 87 0.97 10.11 -4.28
C ALA A 87 2.21 11.05 -4.32
N THR A 88 2.20 12.10 -3.49
CA THR A 88 3.31 13.06 -3.36
C THR A 88 4.23 12.78 -2.15
N ALA A 89 4.13 11.58 -1.55
CA ALA A 89 4.90 11.14 -0.38
C ALA A 89 4.81 12.07 0.86
N ARG A 90 3.74 12.87 0.96
CA ARG A 90 3.46 13.73 2.13
C ARG A 90 2.73 12.94 3.20
N LEU A 91 3.37 11.88 3.69
CA LEU A 91 2.72 10.84 4.50
C LEU A 91 2.11 11.36 5.81
N ASP A 92 2.70 12.36 6.47
CA ASP A 92 2.14 12.92 7.70
C ASP A 92 0.82 13.65 7.43
N THR A 93 0.77 14.45 6.36
CA THR A 93 -0.46 15.12 5.94
C THR A 93 -1.52 14.12 5.51
N ALA A 94 -1.14 13.09 4.74
CA ALA A 94 -2.04 12.01 4.35
C ALA A 94 -2.62 11.28 5.57
N THR A 95 -1.76 10.93 6.55
CA THR A 95 -2.20 10.28 7.80
C THR A 95 -3.22 11.14 8.54
N GLN A 96 -2.95 12.44 8.70
CA GLN A 96 -3.91 13.34 9.34
C GLN A 96 -5.25 13.32 8.60
N ARG A 97 -5.27 13.36 7.26
CA ARG A 97 -6.51 13.35 6.47
C ARG A 97 -7.28 12.04 6.63
N PHE A 98 -6.61 10.89 6.56
CA PHE A 98 -7.28 9.61 6.77
C PHE A 98 -7.75 9.41 8.21
N ASN A 99 -7.04 9.94 9.21
CA ASN A 99 -7.51 9.98 10.59
C ASN A 99 -8.80 10.82 10.74
N LEU A 100 -8.91 11.96 10.05
CA LEU A 100 -10.14 12.75 10.03
C LEU A 100 -11.30 12.01 9.34
N ILE A 101 -11.01 11.26 8.28
CA ILE A 101 -11.99 10.39 7.61
C ILE A 101 -12.49 9.31 8.59
N SER A 102 -11.60 8.66 9.33
CA SER A 102 -12.00 7.66 10.34
C SER A 102 -12.82 8.24 11.50
N ALA A 103 -12.70 9.54 11.75
CA ALA A 103 -13.55 10.22 12.74
C ALA A 103 -14.95 10.56 12.19
N LEU A 104 -15.06 10.82 10.87
CA LEU A 104 -16.35 11.02 10.20
C LEU A 104 -17.09 9.70 10.02
N ASP A 105 -16.38 8.65 9.65
CA ASP A 105 -16.88 7.29 9.48
C ASP A 105 -15.85 6.27 10.00
N PRO A 106 -16.07 5.70 11.21
CA PRO A 106 -15.19 4.68 11.79
C PRO A 106 -15.07 3.38 10.96
N ASN A 107 -15.99 3.15 10.01
CA ASN A 107 -15.97 2.02 9.09
C ASN A 107 -15.58 2.42 7.68
N SER A 108 -14.95 3.57 7.50
CA SER A 108 -14.50 4.02 6.18
C SER A 108 -13.43 3.09 5.59
N VAL A 109 -13.78 2.45 4.48
CA VAL A 109 -12.85 1.62 3.68
C VAL A 109 -11.65 2.46 3.21
N ASP A 110 -11.89 3.71 2.75
CA ASP A 110 -10.83 4.62 2.33
C ASP A 110 -9.83 4.93 3.45
N ALA A 111 -10.32 5.10 4.70
CA ALA A 111 -9.45 5.35 5.85
C ALA A 111 -8.53 4.15 6.13
N PHE A 112 -9.09 2.95 6.20
CA PHE A 112 -8.30 1.72 6.43
C PHE A 112 -7.33 1.46 5.29
N TRP A 113 -7.75 1.62 4.04
CA TRP A 113 -6.89 1.45 2.89
C TRP A 113 -5.72 2.45 2.90
N GLY A 114 -6.02 3.76 3.00
CA GLY A 114 -4.99 4.80 2.97
C GLY A 114 -4.00 4.69 4.13
N LEU A 115 -4.48 4.43 5.36
CA LEU A 115 -3.61 4.23 6.52
C LEU A 115 -2.79 2.93 6.40
N GLY A 116 -3.33 1.88 5.79
CA GLY A 116 -2.62 0.65 5.46
C GLY A 116 -1.46 0.90 4.50
N VAL A 117 -1.71 1.59 3.38
CA VAL A 117 -0.67 1.96 2.41
C VAL A 117 0.41 2.85 3.05
N ILE A 118 0.03 3.82 3.87
CA ILE A 118 0.99 4.68 4.59
C ILE A 118 1.82 3.87 5.58
N SER A 119 1.22 2.91 6.30
CA SER A 119 1.94 2.03 7.23
C SER A 119 2.99 1.22 6.49
N PHE A 120 2.65 0.65 5.34
CA PHE A 120 3.59 -0.06 4.47
C PHE A 120 4.74 0.84 4.00
N GLN A 121 4.45 2.05 3.52
CA GLN A 121 5.48 3.01 3.09
C GLN A 121 6.40 3.45 4.25
N ARG A 122 5.93 3.38 5.49
CA ARG A 122 6.73 3.61 6.71
C ARG A 122 7.49 2.38 7.19
N GLY A 123 7.33 1.23 6.53
CA GLY A 123 8.00 -0.04 6.87
C GLY A 123 7.32 -0.84 7.98
N ASP A 124 6.09 -0.50 8.36
CA ASP A 124 5.30 -1.25 9.34
C ASP A 124 4.34 -2.21 8.61
N ASN A 125 4.88 -3.36 8.19
CA ASN A 125 4.13 -4.36 7.44
C ASN A 125 3.00 -4.98 8.27
N ASP A 126 3.21 -5.19 9.57
CA ASP A 126 2.19 -5.78 10.45
C ASP A 126 0.97 -4.87 10.61
N LEU A 127 1.20 -3.57 10.79
CA LEU A 127 0.12 -2.60 10.85
C LEU A 127 -0.58 -2.45 9.49
N ALA A 128 0.19 -2.44 8.39
CA ALA A 128 -0.36 -2.38 7.04
C ALA A 128 -1.30 -3.55 6.76
N ILE A 129 -0.87 -4.78 7.09
CA ILE A 129 -1.68 -6.00 6.93
C ILE A 129 -2.98 -5.91 7.72
N ARG A 130 -2.93 -5.51 9.00
CA ARG A 130 -4.14 -5.38 9.83
C ARG A 130 -5.13 -4.37 9.27
N LEU A 131 -4.65 -3.22 8.80
CA LEU A 131 -5.50 -2.16 8.27
C LEU A 131 -6.11 -2.53 6.92
N LEU A 132 -5.31 -3.07 5.99
CA LEU A 132 -5.80 -3.51 4.69
C LEU A 132 -6.78 -4.67 4.82
N ASN A 133 -6.49 -5.63 5.70
CA ASN A 133 -7.43 -6.71 5.99
C ASN A 133 -8.76 -6.17 6.55
N LYS A 134 -8.71 -5.19 7.48
CA LYS A 134 -9.92 -4.56 8.01
C LYS A 134 -10.73 -3.86 6.92
N GLY A 135 -10.07 -3.17 6.00
CA GLY A 135 -10.75 -2.57 4.84
C GLY A 135 -11.40 -3.62 3.93
N LEU A 136 -10.71 -4.75 3.67
CA LEU A 136 -11.24 -5.86 2.87
C LEU A 136 -12.39 -6.63 3.54
N GLU A 137 -12.43 -6.68 4.88
CA GLU A 137 -13.58 -7.19 5.63
C GLU A 137 -14.82 -6.31 5.46
N LEU A 138 -14.65 -5.00 5.35
CA LEU A 138 -15.72 -4.03 5.15
C LEU A 138 -16.21 -4.01 3.69
N ASP A 139 -15.29 -4.11 2.74
CA ASP A 139 -15.61 -4.22 1.31
C ASP A 139 -14.61 -5.13 0.60
N SER A 140 -15.01 -6.39 0.40
CA SER A 140 -14.19 -7.40 -0.27
C SER A 140 -14.12 -7.20 -1.79
N THR A 141 -14.85 -6.26 -2.37
CA THR A 141 -14.87 -6.00 -3.82
C THR A 141 -13.80 -5.03 -4.30
N GLN A 142 -12.99 -4.47 -3.40
CA GLN A 142 -11.93 -3.52 -3.71
C GLN A 142 -10.69 -4.22 -4.29
N SER A 143 -10.70 -4.47 -5.63
CA SER A 143 -9.60 -5.14 -6.34
C SER A 143 -8.24 -4.48 -6.08
N MET A 144 -8.16 -3.15 -6.15
CA MET A 144 -6.90 -2.42 -5.97
C MET A 144 -6.35 -2.53 -4.54
N MET A 145 -7.21 -2.43 -3.52
CA MET A 145 -6.78 -2.61 -2.11
C MET A 145 -6.30 -4.04 -1.86
N ARG A 146 -6.93 -5.03 -2.51
CA ARG A 146 -6.50 -6.43 -2.44
C ARG A 146 -5.11 -6.63 -3.06
N VAL A 147 -4.80 -5.93 -4.15
CA VAL A 147 -3.45 -5.91 -4.73
C VAL A 147 -2.45 -5.28 -3.76
N ASP A 148 -2.79 -4.15 -3.11
CA ASP A 148 -1.91 -3.54 -2.12
C ASP A 148 -1.66 -4.48 -0.91
N TYR A 149 -2.70 -5.20 -0.46
CA TYR A 149 -2.55 -6.22 0.58
C TYR A 149 -1.61 -7.35 0.15
N ALA A 150 -1.74 -7.84 -1.09
CA ALA A 150 -0.84 -8.84 -1.66
C ALA A 150 0.60 -8.33 -1.79
N ILE A 151 0.80 -7.04 -2.11
CA ILE A 151 2.13 -6.41 -2.19
C ILE A 151 2.81 -6.41 -0.82
N VAL A 152 2.10 -6.06 0.25
CA VAL A 152 2.67 -6.09 1.60
C VAL A 152 3.09 -7.51 1.99
N LYS A 153 2.26 -8.52 1.72
CA LYS A 153 2.60 -9.92 1.96
C LYS A 153 3.78 -10.40 1.12
N LEU A 154 3.88 -9.96 -0.15
CA LEU A 154 5.03 -10.28 -1.00
C LEU A 154 6.32 -9.66 -0.47
N ASP A 155 6.27 -8.43 0.02
CA ASP A 155 7.40 -7.76 0.68
C ASP A 155 7.85 -8.51 1.96
N CYS A 156 6.89 -9.02 2.75
CA CYS A 156 7.19 -9.90 3.88
C CYS A 156 7.98 -11.14 3.43
N TYR A 157 7.50 -11.83 2.39
CA TYR A 157 8.20 -13.00 1.84
C TYR A 157 9.61 -12.66 1.37
N GLN A 158 9.77 -11.56 0.62
CA GLN A 158 11.07 -11.12 0.08
C GLN A 158 12.08 -10.78 1.18
N LYS A 159 11.60 -10.31 2.32
CA LYS A 159 12.41 -9.98 3.50
C LYS A 159 12.64 -11.16 4.45
N GLY A 160 12.06 -12.34 4.15
CA GLY A 160 12.11 -13.51 5.04
C GLY A 160 11.34 -13.32 6.34
N LEU A 161 10.29 -12.48 6.34
CA LEU A 161 9.40 -12.28 7.48
C LEU A 161 8.24 -13.28 7.43
N GLU A 162 7.68 -13.62 8.60
CA GLU A 162 6.60 -14.60 8.72
C GLU A 162 5.20 -14.06 8.34
N CYS A 163 5.10 -12.79 7.94
CA CYS A 163 3.83 -12.12 7.68
C CYS A 163 3.27 -12.35 6.26
N GLY A 164 3.91 -13.17 5.42
CA GLY A 164 3.40 -13.48 4.08
C GLY A 164 4.07 -14.66 3.41
N THR A 165 3.27 -15.45 2.69
CA THR A 165 3.71 -16.57 1.86
C THR A 165 3.34 -16.35 0.39
N LEU A 166 4.06 -16.98 -0.56
CA LEU A 166 3.75 -16.88 -1.98
C LEU A 166 2.35 -17.44 -2.32
N ASP A 167 1.86 -18.42 -1.58
CA ASP A 167 0.53 -18.99 -1.83
C ASP A 167 -0.60 -18.06 -1.38
N GLU A 168 -0.42 -17.36 -0.27
CA GLU A 168 -1.34 -16.32 0.16
C GLU A 168 -1.36 -15.16 -0.84
N VAL A 169 -0.18 -14.69 -1.28
CA VAL A 169 -0.08 -13.63 -2.29
C VAL A 169 -0.79 -14.03 -3.58
N GLU A 170 -0.55 -15.24 -4.07
CA GLU A 170 -1.20 -15.77 -5.29
C GLU A 170 -2.72 -15.82 -5.14
N THR A 171 -3.22 -16.21 -3.97
CA THR A 171 -4.66 -16.28 -3.67
C THR A 171 -5.29 -14.90 -3.73
N GLU A 172 -4.69 -13.88 -3.09
CA GLU A 172 -5.19 -12.52 -3.09
C GLU A 172 -5.19 -11.90 -4.50
N LEU A 173 -4.13 -12.14 -5.26
CA LEU A 173 -4.04 -11.65 -6.64
C LEU A 173 -5.05 -12.31 -7.59
N LYS A 174 -5.37 -13.60 -7.38
CA LYS A 174 -6.47 -14.28 -8.10
C LYS A 174 -7.83 -13.66 -7.79
N HIS A 175 -8.09 -13.35 -6.52
CA HIS A 175 -9.33 -12.69 -6.12
C HIS A 175 -9.41 -11.26 -6.71
N ALA A 176 -8.30 -10.52 -6.74
CA ALA A 176 -8.26 -9.20 -7.37
C ALA A 176 -8.58 -9.27 -8.87
N LEU A 177 -8.01 -10.23 -9.59
CA LEU A 177 -8.23 -10.42 -11.02
C LEU A 177 -9.61 -10.99 -11.34
N ALA A 178 -10.25 -11.71 -10.43
CA ALA A 178 -11.64 -12.14 -10.60
C ALA A 178 -12.59 -10.95 -10.62
N GLN A 179 -12.26 -9.86 -9.95
CA GLN A 179 -13.07 -8.63 -9.91
C GLN A 179 -12.67 -7.63 -11.00
N ASP A 180 -11.36 -7.51 -11.25
CA ASP A 180 -10.80 -6.66 -12.31
C ASP A 180 -9.77 -7.45 -13.14
N PRO A 181 -10.21 -8.17 -14.20
CA PRO A 181 -9.31 -8.95 -15.05
C PRO A 181 -8.27 -8.11 -15.80
N LYS A 182 -8.45 -6.78 -15.87
CA LYS A 182 -7.53 -5.84 -16.52
C LYS A 182 -6.58 -5.14 -15.55
N ASN A 183 -6.53 -5.57 -14.30
CA ASN A 183 -5.60 -5.02 -13.32
C ASN A 183 -4.17 -5.41 -13.66
N ALA A 184 -3.46 -4.53 -14.37
CA ALA A 184 -2.08 -4.77 -14.81
C ALA A 184 -1.12 -5.01 -13.64
N ASN A 185 -1.32 -4.29 -12.51
CA ASN A 185 -0.50 -4.45 -11.32
C ASN A 185 -0.67 -5.84 -10.69
N ALA A 186 -1.91 -6.37 -10.66
CA ALA A 186 -2.16 -7.73 -10.19
C ALA A 186 -1.44 -8.77 -11.09
N TRP A 187 -1.51 -8.63 -12.40
CA TRP A 187 -0.77 -9.49 -13.34
C TRP A 187 0.73 -9.39 -13.13
N MET A 188 1.25 -8.16 -12.95
CA MET A 188 2.66 -7.92 -12.70
C MET A 188 3.13 -8.61 -11.40
N LYS A 189 2.34 -8.53 -10.33
CA LYS A 189 2.66 -9.20 -9.06
C LYS A 189 2.55 -10.73 -9.17
N ARG A 190 1.61 -11.27 -9.93
CA ARG A 190 1.56 -12.71 -10.23
C ARG A 190 2.79 -13.19 -11.00
N SER A 191 3.31 -12.38 -11.93
CA SER A 191 4.56 -12.66 -12.60
C SER A 191 5.73 -12.78 -11.60
N GLN A 192 5.82 -11.85 -10.65
CA GLN A 192 6.82 -11.90 -9.58
C GLN A 192 6.66 -13.15 -8.70
N VAL A 193 5.43 -13.53 -8.32
CA VAL A 193 5.15 -14.75 -7.55
C VAL A 193 5.62 -15.99 -8.31
N ALA A 194 5.30 -16.09 -9.62
CA ALA A 194 5.73 -17.22 -10.45
C ALA A 194 7.26 -17.29 -10.57
N TYR A 195 7.93 -16.14 -10.67
CA TYR A 195 9.39 -16.03 -10.66
C TYR A 195 10.00 -16.58 -9.36
N TYR A 196 9.46 -16.20 -8.19
CA TYR A 196 9.95 -16.71 -6.90
C TYR A 196 9.64 -18.20 -6.68
N LYS A 197 8.62 -18.74 -7.38
CA LYS A 197 8.33 -20.18 -7.45
C LYS A 197 9.18 -20.89 -8.52
N GLU A 198 10.14 -20.20 -9.13
CA GLU A 198 11.01 -20.70 -10.21
C GLU A 198 10.26 -21.19 -11.46
N ASN A 199 9.01 -20.81 -11.63
CA ASN A 199 8.21 -21.07 -12.82
C ASN A 199 8.31 -19.89 -13.81
N TYR A 200 9.42 -19.80 -14.52
CA TYR A 200 9.76 -18.66 -15.38
C TYR A 200 8.86 -18.57 -16.62
N GLU A 201 8.39 -19.70 -17.15
CA GLU A 201 7.45 -19.72 -18.28
C GLU A 201 6.11 -19.08 -17.88
N LEU A 202 5.58 -19.45 -16.71
CA LEU A 202 4.37 -18.86 -16.16
C LEU A 202 4.58 -17.38 -15.79
N ALA A 203 5.77 -17.02 -15.29
CA ALA A 203 6.13 -15.63 -15.01
C ALA A 203 6.07 -14.78 -16.30
N TRP A 204 6.61 -15.25 -17.42
CA TRP A 204 6.49 -14.58 -18.72
C TRP A 204 5.04 -14.46 -19.18
N THR A 205 4.25 -15.52 -18.99
CA THR A 205 2.83 -15.49 -19.34
C THR A 205 2.13 -14.34 -18.63
N TYR A 206 2.30 -14.20 -17.31
CA TYR A 206 1.69 -13.14 -16.53
C TYR A 206 2.30 -11.76 -16.81
N PHE A 207 3.59 -11.68 -17.13
CA PHE A 207 4.24 -10.44 -17.56
C PHE A 207 3.61 -9.90 -18.85
N HIS A 208 3.31 -10.78 -19.80
CA HIS A 208 2.62 -10.40 -21.03
C HIS A 208 1.16 -10.00 -20.77
N GLU A 209 0.46 -10.64 -19.85
CA GLU A 209 -0.89 -10.20 -19.45
C GLU A 209 -0.85 -8.79 -18.85
N ALA A 210 0.13 -8.49 -17.98
CA ALA A 210 0.34 -7.14 -17.45
C ALA A 210 0.57 -6.12 -18.57
N ARG A 211 1.43 -6.46 -19.56
CA ARG A 211 1.72 -5.61 -20.72
C ARG A 211 0.46 -5.33 -21.56
N VAL A 212 -0.38 -6.34 -21.77
CA VAL A 212 -1.62 -6.19 -22.54
C VAL A 212 -2.64 -5.34 -21.77
N ALA A 213 -2.69 -5.49 -20.45
CA ALA A 213 -3.59 -4.73 -19.61
C ALA A 213 -3.19 -3.24 -19.53
N ASP A 214 -1.94 -2.95 -19.23
CA ASP A 214 -1.37 -1.58 -19.25
C ASP A 214 0.16 -1.63 -19.31
N ILE A 215 0.74 -1.26 -20.45
CA ILE A 215 2.19 -1.23 -20.65
C ILE A 215 2.93 -0.28 -19.72
N LEU A 216 2.27 0.77 -19.23
CA LEU A 216 2.88 1.77 -18.34
C LEU A 216 3.06 1.24 -16.90
N GLN A 217 2.43 0.12 -16.57
CA GLN A 217 2.56 -0.54 -15.27
C GLN A 217 3.66 -1.62 -15.25
N LEU A 218 4.36 -1.84 -16.38
CA LEU A 218 5.42 -2.84 -16.42
C LEU A 218 6.64 -2.41 -15.62
N ASP A 219 7.12 -3.31 -14.79
CA ASP A 219 8.44 -3.23 -14.17
C ASP A 219 9.50 -3.83 -15.13
N LEU A 220 10.11 -2.96 -15.94
CA LEU A 220 11.12 -3.39 -16.91
C LEU A 220 12.40 -3.92 -16.23
N ASN A 221 12.71 -3.47 -15.00
CA ASN A 221 13.84 -4.03 -14.24
C ASN A 221 13.56 -5.49 -13.87
N PHE A 222 12.35 -5.78 -13.43
CA PHE A 222 11.94 -7.17 -13.19
C PHE A 222 11.92 -7.97 -14.51
N GLY A 223 11.47 -7.38 -15.62
CA GLY A 223 11.54 -8.00 -16.95
C GLY A 223 12.96 -8.46 -17.31
N ALA A 224 13.96 -7.60 -17.04
CA ALA A 224 15.38 -7.94 -17.25
C ALA A 224 15.87 -9.08 -16.32
N LEU A 225 15.40 -9.12 -15.06
CA LEU A 225 15.69 -10.23 -14.15
C LEU A 225 15.09 -11.56 -14.65
N LEU A 226 13.88 -11.50 -15.19
CA LEU A 226 13.19 -12.68 -15.74
C LEU A 226 13.89 -13.16 -17.02
N GLU A 227 14.29 -12.26 -17.91
CA GLU A 227 15.05 -12.55 -19.13
C GLU A 227 16.39 -13.26 -18.81
N ALA A 228 17.08 -12.82 -17.74
CA ALA A 228 18.32 -13.45 -17.28
C ALA A 228 18.13 -14.90 -16.78
N LYS A 229 16.90 -15.30 -16.40
CA LYS A 229 16.56 -16.66 -16.01
C LYS A 229 16.07 -17.51 -17.18
N MET A 230 15.31 -16.93 -18.06
CA MET A 230 14.71 -17.56 -19.22
C MET A 230 14.43 -16.51 -20.30
N PRO A 231 14.91 -16.67 -21.54
CA PRO A 231 14.56 -15.78 -22.65
C PRO A 231 13.05 -15.71 -22.84
N ASP A 232 12.56 -14.52 -23.24
CA ASP A 232 11.14 -14.33 -23.51
C ASP A 232 10.62 -15.31 -24.57
N PRO A 233 9.69 -16.24 -24.24
CA PRO A 233 9.17 -17.21 -25.19
C PRO A 233 8.43 -16.58 -26.38
N LYS A 234 7.94 -15.36 -26.26
CA LYS A 234 7.29 -14.61 -27.34
C LYS A 234 8.28 -13.73 -28.13
N GLY A 235 9.52 -13.59 -27.65
CA GLY A 235 10.56 -12.80 -28.32
C GLY A 235 10.24 -11.29 -28.42
N ILE A 236 9.39 -10.76 -27.56
CA ILE A 236 8.99 -9.34 -27.53
C ILE A 236 10.02 -8.51 -26.77
N PHE A 237 10.54 -9.06 -25.68
CA PHE A 237 11.62 -8.48 -24.87
C PHE A 237 12.91 -9.24 -25.21
N LYS A 238 13.94 -8.48 -25.61
CA LYS A 238 15.27 -9.04 -25.99
C LYS A 238 16.36 -8.17 -25.38
#